data_50720f182f7fc23576d2be897d947c21
#
_entry.id   50720f182f7fc23576d2be897d947c21
#
_cell.length_a   1.000
_cell.length_b   1.000
_cell.length_c   1.000
_cell.angle_alpha   90.00
_cell.angle_beta   90.00
_cell.angle_gamma   90.00
#
_symmetry.space_group_name_H-M   'P 1'
#
loop_
_entity.id
_entity.type
_entity.pdbx_description
1 polymer ?
#
loop_
_entity_poly.entity_id
_entity_poly.type
_entity_poly.pdbx_seq_one_letter_code
_entity_poly.pdbx_strand_id
1 'polypeptide(L)'
;SIGFDLYRKSGNEEEVKLNEEPITLSTNFQDITADRNKDNTYRLCFAGSDETLDTYTITAAQASAGLPYISIPLAGTTGVSSEYYYDANDASVGDLDGDGVYEIVLKRLLRSSSSTEDEEDESEAVQMGPWHTTLLEAYKLDGSFLWRVALGPNVPVGNLTSFAVYDFDGDGKCEIAVRTAEGTVFGDGTEIKDTDGDGKVDYRVEGSAHIHGGPEFLSVLDGMTGRELARTDYIALGKSEDWGDNYYKRSASYRVGVGCFSGTTPSILICRGVYGKMVLEAWDFQGQELKKRWRFDTSDGVHGDYAGQGNHSLSVGDVDDDGCDEVVYGGCCIDHNGKGLWNSRHGHGDALHLGKFDPSRKGLQIWSCFEACPFKVGAALRDARTGETIWDFPYSGDMGRCLVADIDPDSPGCEMWWYKGNAHSCTGADLGYGAGSSSMSYNMAVWFSNSLNRQLLDRSKIDASKEKRVFTIYRYEVTTINSSKSNPCFYADIWGDWREEIIQVTSDQTELRLFTTWYPTDSVSYTHL
;
A
#
# COMPACT_ATOMS: atom_id res chain seq x y z
N SER A 1 17.23 27.59 -7.82
CA SER A 1 15.92 26.90 -7.88
C SER A 1 15.33 27.11 -9.24
N ILE A 2 14.78 26.08 -9.85
CA ILE A 2 13.97 26.19 -11.05
C ILE A 2 12.64 26.81 -10.60
N GLY A 3 12.21 27.90 -11.24
CA GLY A 3 10.93 28.53 -10.96
C GLY A 3 9.94 28.27 -12.09
N PHE A 4 8.65 28.34 -11.78
CA PHE A 4 7.57 28.11 -12.73
C PHE A 4 6.65 29.34 -12.82
N ASP A 5 6.13 29.57 -14.01
CA ASP A 5 5.07 30.53 -14.30
C ASP A 5 3.80 29.78 -14.68
N LEU A 6 2.67 30.16 -14.06
CA LEU A 6 1.36 29.58 -14.31
C LEU A 6 0.45 30.59 -15.00
N TYR A 7 -0.18 30.17 -16.06
CA TYR A 7 -1.12 30.96 -16.84
C TYR A 7 -2.49 30.30 -16.83
N ARG A 8 -3.55 31.10 -16.95
CA ARG A 8 -4.93 30.64 -17.11
C ARG A 8 -5.62 31.32 -18.28
N LYS A 9 -6.34 30.52 -19.06
CA LYS A 9 -7.30 30.98 -20.05
C LYS A 9 -8.70 30.52 -19.66
N SER A 10 -9.63 31.48 -19.45
CA SER A 10 -11.02 31.19 -19.08
C SER A 10 -11.91 31.30 -20.33
N GLY A 11 -12.40 30.15 -20.83
CA GLY A 11 -13.20 30.09 -22.05
C GLY A 11 -12.51 30.75 -23.26
N ASN A 12 -13.11 31.79 -23.81
CA ASN A 12 -12.56 32.53 -24.95
C ASN A 12 -11.82 33.82 -24.56
N GLU A 13 -11.55 34.04 -23.27
CA GLU A 13 -10.82 35.23 -22.80
C GLU A 13 -9.32 35.11 -23.12
N GLU A 14 -8.62 36.26 -23.02
CA GLU A 14 -7.17 36.27 -23.13
C GLU A 14 -6.53 35.51 -21.95
N GLU A 15 -5.39 34.87 -22.22
CA GLU A 15 -4.61 34.19 -21.19
C GLU A 15 -4.01 35.22 -20.22
N VAL A 16 -4.06 34.91 -18.93
CA VAL A 16 -3.50 35.74 -17.86
C VAL A 16 -2.48 34.97 -17.05
N LYS A 17 -1.37 35.62 -16.71
CA LYS A 17 -0.39 35.09 -15.76
C LYS A 17 -0.95 35.18 -14.34
N LEU A 18 -0.88 34.11 -13.55
CA LEU A 18 -1.48 34.01 -12.22
C LEU A 18 -0.52 34.37 -11.09
N ASN A 19 0.75 34.09 -11.24
CA ASN A 19 1.78 34.37 -10.24
C ASN A 19 2.62 35.60 -10.64
N GLU A 20 2.79 36.55 -9.72
CA GLU A 20 3.65 37.74 -9.94
C GLU A 20 5.13 37.34 -9.93
N GLU A 21 5.55 36.55 -8.93
CA GLU A 21 6.89 36.01 -8.81
C GLU A 21 6.89 34.50 -9.17
N PRO A 22 8.00 33.96 -9.69
CA PRO A 22 8.08 32.53 -10.01
C PRO A 22 7.78 31.63 -8.83
N ILE A 23 7.01 30.57 -9.04
CA ILE A 23 6.74 29.53 -8.04
C ILE A 23 8.01 28.69 -7.87
N THR A 24 8.64 28.76 -6.70
CA THR A 24 9.93 28.08 -6.41
C THR A 24 9.92 27.28 -5.12
N LEU A 25 8.88 27.43 -4.29
CA LEU A 25 8.81 26.89 -2.93
C LEU A 25 7.75 25.80 -2.75
N SER A 26 6.89 25.59 -3.76
CA SER A 26 5.83 24.59 -3.68
C SER A 26 5.50 24.03 -5.06
N THR A 27 4.82 22.89 -5.08
CA THR A 27 4.27 22.24 -6.27
C THR A 27 2.75 22.42 -6.38
N ASN A 28 2.19 23.37 -5.65
CA ASN A 28 0.77 23.69 -5.67
C ASN A 28 0.53 25.20 -5.85
N PHE A 29 -0.63 25.54 -6.41
CA PHE A 29 -1.07 26.91 -6.59
C PHE A 29 -2.58 27.01 -6.40
N GLN A 30 -3.05 27.98 -5.61
CA GLN A 30 -4.47 28.21 -5.41
C GLN A 30 -4.95 29.40 -6.25
N ASP A 31 -5.71 29.13 -7.31
CA ASP A 31 -6.34 30.18 -8.10
C ASP A 31 -7.71 30.57 -7.52
N ILE A 32 -7.73 31.65 -6.76
CA ILE A 32 -8.96 32.22 -6.17
C ILE A 32 -9.73 33.13 -7.14
N THR A 33 -9.19 33.37 -8.34
CA THR A 33 -9.73 34.31 -9.31
C THR A 33 -10.44 33.65 -10.49
N ALA A 34 -10.44 32.31 -10.55
CA ALA A 34 -11.07 31.56 -11.62
C ALA A 34 -12.58 31.78 -11.69
N ASP A 35 -13.11 32.03 -12.91
CA ASP A 35 -14.56 32.00 -13.15
C ASP A 35 -15.05 30.56 -13.23
N ARG A 36 -15.75 30.10 -12.18
CA ARG A 36 -16.27 28.73 -12.08
C ARG A 36 -17.37 28.37 -13.08
N ASN A 37 -17.88 29.37 -13.82
CA ASN A 37 -18.88 29.15 -14.86
C ASN A 37 -18.28 28.98 -16.26
N LYS A 38 -16.95 28.96 -16.35
CA LYS A 38 -16.20 28.78 -17.60
C LYS A 38 -15.21 27.63 -17.46
N ASP A 39 -14.86 27.03 -18.58
CA ASP A 39 -13.70 26.15 -18.64
C ASP A 39 -12.45 27.00 -18.40
N ASN A 40 -11.62 26.55 -17.47
CA ASN A 40 -10.36 27.20 -17.12
C ASN A 40 -9.21 26.27 -17.54
N THR A 41 -8.49 26.68 -18.57
CA THR A 41 -7.29 25.96 -19.02
C THR A 41 -6.06 26.62 -18.42
N TYR A 42 -5.33 25.86 -17.63
CA TYR A 42 -4.07 26.25 -17.02
C TYR A 42 -2.91 25.78 -17.88
N ARG A 43 -1.88 26.59 -17.97
CA ARG A 43 -0.65 26.30 -18.72
C ARG A 43 0.56 26.59 -17.84
N LEU A 44 1.42 25.61 -17.69
CA LEU A 44 2.66 25.69 -16.90
C LEU A 44 3.86 25.92 -17.82
N CYS A 45 4.75 26.83 -17.43
CA CYS A 45 6.00 27.12 -18.12
C CYS A 45 7.16 27.24 -17.13
N PHE A 46 8.39 27.08 -17.57
CA PHE A 46 9.54 27.58 -16.81
C PHE A 46 9.48 29.10 -16.68
N ALA A 47 9.90 29.62 -15.53
CA ALA A 47 9.89 31.06 -15.30
C ALA A 47 10.68 31.83 -16.37
N GLY A 48 10.01 32.81 -16.99
CA GLY A 48 10.56 33.60 -18.08
C GLY A 48 10.66 32.88 -19.43
N SER A 49 10.03 31.71 -19.60
CA SER A 49 9.91 31.01 -20.87
C SER A 49 8.46 30.99 -21.34
N ASP A 50 8.25 31.01 -22.66
CA ASP A 50 6.93 30.79 -23.28
C ASP A 50 6.71 29.29 -23.67
N GLU A 51 7.70 28.43 -23.44
CA GLU A 51 7.59 27.01 -23.71
C GLU A 51 6.63 26.36 -22.73
N THR A 52 5.58 25.74 -23.25
CA THR A 52 4.59 25.02 -22.45
C THR A 52 5.17 23.69 -21.98
N LEU A 53 5.22 23.49 -20.67
CA LEU A 53 5.59 22.22 -20.07
C LEU A 53 4.38 21.29 -20.00
N ASP A 54 3.24 21.83 -19.55
CA ASP A 54 2.01 21.07 -19.41
C ASP A 54 0.77 21.99 -19.45
N THR A 55 -0.39 21.39 -19.73
CA THR A 55 -1.70 22.06 -19.69
C THR A 55 -2.74 21.19 -19.02
N TYR A 56 -3.58 21.81 -18.19
CA TYR A 56 -4.72 21.15 -17.56
C TYR A 56 -5.98 22.00 -17.64
N THR A 57 -7.11 21.39 -17.98
CA THR A 57 -8.40 22.09 -18.07
C THR A 57 -9.36 21.60 -16.99
N ILE A 58 -9.80 22.55 -16.15
CA ILE A 58 -10.94 22.36 -15.25
C ILE A 58 -12.19 22.87 -15.97
N THR A 59 -13.10 22.00 -16.32
CA THR A 59 -14.34 22.38 -17.00
C THR A 59 -15.26 23.17 -16.09
N ALA A 60 -16.15 23.98 -16.66
CA ALA A 60 -17.19 24.70 -15.93
C ALA A 60 -18.05 23.76 -15.07
N ALA A 61 -18.32 22.56 -15.56
CA ALA A 61 -19.08 21.55 -14.82
C ALA A 61 -18.32 21.08 -13.57
N GLN A 62 -17.03 20.76 -13.68
CA GLN A 62 -16.17 20.36 -12.54
C GLN A 62 -16.03 21.50 -11.53
N ALA A 63 -15.74 22.72 -12.00
CA ALA A 63 -15.58 23.90 -11.15
C ALA A 63 -16.88 24.25 -10.40
N SER A 64 -18.04 24.17 -11.07
CA SER A 64 -19.35 24.44 -10.48
C SER A 64 -19.77 23.36 -9.48
N ALA A 65 -19.41 22.10 -9.73
CA ALA A 65 -19.68 21.01 -8.81
C ALA A 65 -18.95 21.21 -7.45
N GLY A 66 -17.74 21.78 -7.49
CA GLY A 66 -16.96 22.10 -6.27
C GLY A 66 -16.67 20.88 -5.42
N LEU A 67 -16.46 19.73 -6.06
CA LEU A 67 -16.20 18.47 -5.38
C LEU A 67 -14.71 18.37 -4.98
N PRO A 68 -14.41 17.88 -3.80
CA PRO A 68 -13.03 17.74 -3.31
C PRO A 68 -12.39 16.43 -3.76
N TYR A 69 -12.82 15.86 -4.87
CA TYR A 69 -12.32 14.61 -5.42
C TYR A 69 -12.42 14.55 -6.94
N ILE A 70 -11.62 13.67 -7.50
CA ILE A 70 -11.74 13.22 -8.89
C ILE A 70 -12.49 11.89 -8.89
N SER A 71 -13.49 11.76 -9.78
CA SER A 71 -14.27 10.53 -9.99
C SER A 71 -13.60 9.67 -11.05
N ILE A 72 -13.38 8.40 -10.73
CA ILE A 72 -12.74 7.41 -11.61
C ILE A 72 -13.73 6.24 -11.76
N PRO A 73 -14.52 6.21 -12.83
CA PRO A 73 -15.50 5.16 -13.08
C PRO A 73 -14.84 3.78 -13.17
N LEU A 74 -15.40 2.79 -12.49
CA LEU A 74 -14.93 1.42 -12.55
C LEU A 74 -15.55 0.67 -13.72
N ALA A 75 -14.76 -0.11 -14.43
CA ALA A 75 -15.23 -0.96 -15.50
C ALA A 75 -16.22 -2.01 -14.97
N GLY A 76 -17.29 -2.21 -15.71
CA GLY A 76 -18.29 -3.23 -15.39
C GLY A 76 -17.69 -4.63 -15.40
N THR A 77 -18.17 -5.48 -14.51
CA THR A 77 -17.83 -6.90 -14.47
C THR A 77 -18.95 -7.72 -15.07
N THR A 78 -18.66 -8.51 -16.10
CA THR A 78 -19.61 -9.38 -16.78
C THR A 78 -19.40 -10.85 -16.41
N GLY A 79 -20.41 -11.67 -16.57
CA GLY A 79 -20.32 -13.12 -16.31
C GLY A 79 -20.51 -13.53 -14.86
N VAL A 80 -20.80 -12.59 -13.97
CA VAL A 80 -21.13 -12.85 -12.57
C VAL A 80 -22.64 -12.98 -12.42
N SER A 81 -23.11 -13.98 -11.69
CA SER A 81 -24.56 -14.11 -11.42
C SER A 81 -25.02 -12.98 -10.50
N SER A 82 -26.34 -12.73 -10.44
CA SER A 82 -26.92 -11.69 -9.56
C SER A 82 -26.70 -11.92 -8.06
N GLU A 83 -26.18 -13.09 -7.70
CA GLU A 83 -25.84 -13.45 -6.32
C GLU A 83 -24.44 -12.96 -5.90
N TYR A 84 -23.63 -12.49 -6.86
CA TYR A 84 -22.27 -12.06 -6.63
C TYR A 84 -21.98 -10.71 -7.27
N TYR A 85 -21.01 -10.00 -6.72
CA TYR A 85 -20.50 -8.73 -7.23
C TYR A 85 -19.02 -8.57 -6.88
N TYR A 86 -18.34 -7.65 -7.56
CA TYR A 86 -16.94 -7.35 -7.29
C TYR A 86 -16.80 -6.07 -6.47
N ASP A 87 -16.22 -6.20 -5.28
CA ASP A 87 -15.79 -5.08 -4.45
C ASP A 87 -14.42 -4.58 -4.86
N ALA A 88 -14.22 -3.27 -4.85
CA ALA A 88 -12.88 -2.69 -4.83
C ALA A 88 -12.17 -3.03 -3.51
N ASN A 89 -10.88 -3.29 -3.59
CA ASN A 89 -10.02 -3.58 -2.44
C ASN A 89 -8.74 -2.74 -2.51
N ASP A 90 -7.59 -3.29 -2.12
CA ASP A 90 -6.33 -2.56 -2.14
C ASP A 90 -5.98 -2.07 -3.55
N ALA A 91 -5.47 -0.86 -3.63
CA ALA A 91 -4.89 -0.28 -4.83
C ALA A 91 -3.41 0.05 -4.62
N SER A 92 -2.73 0.30 -5.71
CA SER A 92 -1.41 0.92 -5.76
C SER A 92 -1.37 1.87 -6.95
N VAL A 93 -0.40 2.76 -6.97
CA VAL A 93 -0.20 3.71 -8.07
C VAL A 93 1.23 3.61 -8.61
N GLY A 94 1.41 3.98 -9.86
CA GLY A 94 2.70 4.07 -10.52
C GLY A 94 2.55 4.67 -11.90
N ASP A 95 3.62 5.22 -12.43
CA ASP A 95 3.69 5.72 -13.80
C ASP A 95 3.86 4.51 -14.74
N LEU A 96 2.74 4.02 -15.30
CA LEU A 96 2.73 2.81 -16.11
C LEU A 96 3.17 3.06 -17.56
N ASP A 97 3.03 4.30 -18.08
CA ASP A 97 3.38 4.63 -19.46
C ASP A 97 4.60 5.56 -19.60
N GLY A 98 5.15 6.07 -18.50
CA GLY A 98 6.34 6.91 -18.47
C GLY A 98 6.06 8.38 -18.79
N ASP A 99 4.82 8.84 -18.60
CA ASP A 99 4.42 10.21 -18.89
C ASP A 99 4.54 11.16 -17.67
N GLY A 100 4.89 10.61 -16.50
CA GLY A 100 5.04 11.34 -15.24
C GLY A 100 3.74 11.48 -14.46
N VAL A 101 2.62 10.93 -14.94
CA VAL A 101 1.34 10.88 -14.23
C VAL A 101 1.08 9.44 -13.80
N TYR A 102 0.67 9.25 -12.54
CA TYR A 102 0.42 7.91 -12.03
C TYR A 102 -0.92 7.36 -12.50
N GLU A 103 -0.92 6.09 -12.90
CA GLU A 103 -2.08 5.25 -13.06
C GLU A 103 -2.38 4.49 -11.76
N ILE A 104 -3.60 3.97 -11.67
CA ILE A 104 -4.08 3.17 -10.54
C ILE A 104 -4.16 1.70 -10.94
N VAL A 105 -3.52 0.83 -10.17
CA VAL A 105 -3.73 -0.62 -10.22
C VAL A 105 -4.60 -1.02 -9.04
N LEU A 106 -5.79 -1.54 -9.31
CA LEU A 106 -6.82 -1.87 -8.33
C LEU A 106 -7.04 -3.39 -8.24
N LYS A 107 -7.01 -3.94 -7.04
CA LYS A 107 -7.48 -5.29 -6.75
C LYS A 107 -8.99 -5.28 -6.53
N ARG A 108 -9.72 -6.24 -7.14
CA ARG A 108 -11.14 -6.43 -6.89
C ARG A 108 -11.42 -7.83 -6.41
N LEU A 109 -12.25 -7.93 -5.38
CA LEU A 109 -12.61 -9.17 -4.73
C LEU A 109 -14.05 -9.52 -5.04
N LEU A 110 -14.31 -10.80 -5.33
CA LEU A 110 -15.67 -11.29 -5.47
C LEU A 110 -16.34 -11.40 -4.10
N ARG A 111 -17.58 -10.95 -4.01
CA ARG A 111 -18.43 -11.03 -2.81
C ARG A 111 -19.76 -11.68 -3.14
N SER A 112 -20.32 -12.40 -2.18
CA SER A 112 -21.71 -12.86 -2.24
C SER A 112 -22.66 -11.76 -1.76
N SER A 113 -23.77 -11.55 -2.44
CA SER A 113 -24.82 -10.62 -2.01
C SER A 113 -25.58 -11.10 -0.75
N SER A 114 -25.37 -12.36 -0.34
CA SER A 114 -25.94 -12.95 0.88
C SER A 114 -24.99 -12.89 2.08
N SER A 115 -23.69 -12.58 1.89
CA SER A 115 -22.74 -12.47 3.00
C SER A 115 -23.03 -11.21 3.82
N THR A 116 -23.04 -11.35 5.14
CA THR A 116 -23.06 -10.21 6.06
C THR A 116 -21.63 -9.62 6.17
N GLU A 117 -21.51 -8.29 6.25
CA GLU A 117 -20.22 -7.56 6.25
C GLU A 117 -19.19 -8.03 7.31
N ASP A 118 -19.61 -8.81 8.29
CA ASP A 118 -18.79 -9.29 9.39
C ASP A 118 -18.11 -10.65 9.14
N GLU A 119 -18.45 -11.34 8.07
CA GLU A 119 -17.86 -12.64 7.75
C GLU A 119 -16.66 -12.42 6.82
N GLU A 120 -15.47 -12.31 7.41
CA GLU A 120 -14.19 -12.64 6.75
C GLU A 120 -14.17 -14.15 6.41
N ASP A 121 -15.30 -14.71 5.98
CA ASP A 121 -15.40 -16.14 5.75
C ASP A 121 -14.79 -16.47 4.38
N GLU A 122 -13.51 -16.75 4.44
CA GLU A 122 -12.72 -17.28 3.33
C GLU A 122 -13.33 -18.55 2.74
N SER A 123 -14.30 -19.20 3.44
CA SER A 123 -14.91 -20.46 3.03
C SER A 123 -15.90 -20.31 1.85
N GLU A 124 -16.53 -19.14 1.69
CA GLU A 124 -17.46 -18.92 0.57
C GLU A 124 -16.72 -18.81 -0.79
N ALA A 125 -15.49 -18.33 -0.79
CA ALA A 125 -14.68 -18.21 -2.00
C ALA A 125 -14.48 -19.57 -2.73
N VAL A 126 -14.54 -20.67 -1.99
CA VAL A 126 -14.31 -22.03 -2.51
C VAL A 126 -15.52 -22.61 -3.23
N GLN A 127 -16.73 -22.14 -2.92
CA GLN A 127 -17.96 -22.65 -3.54
C GLN A 127 -18.29 -21.97 -4.88
N MET A 128 -17.56 -20.91 -5.19
CA MET A 128 -17.77 -20.14 -6.41
C MET A 128 -17.14 -20.86 -7.61
N GLY A 129 -17.89 -20.99 -8.69
CA GLY A 129 -17.45 -21.69 -9.92
C GLY A 129 -16.16 -21.12 -10.54
N PRO A 130 -15.65 -21.72 -11.63
CA PRO A 130 -14.34 -21.38 -12.20
C PRO A 130 -14.18 -19.93 -12.70
N TRP A 131 -15.24 -19.19 -12.76
CA TRP A 131 -15.26 -17.78 -13.22
C TRP A 131 -15.04 -16.76 -12.11
N HIS A 132 -14.90 -17.20 -10.86
CA HIS A 132 -14.84 -16.34 -9.68
C HIS A 132 -13.42 -16.25 -9.15
N THR A 133 -12.73 -15.19 -9.52
CA THR A 133 -11.31 -14.99 -9.22
C THR A 133 -11.08 -13.57 -8.76
N THR A 134 -10.00 -13.36 -7.99
CA THR A 134 -9.48 -12.01 -7.72
C THR A 134 -9.07 -11.36 -9.04
N LEU A 135 -9.48 -10.11 -9.24
CA LEU A 135 -9.09 -9.33 -10.41
C LEU A 135 -8.04 -8.29 -10.03
N LEU A 136 -7.11 -8.03 -10.94
CA LEU A 136 -6.34 -6.79 -10.99
C LEU A 136 -6.79 -6.00 -12.22
N GLU A 137 -7.00 -4.71 -12.03
CA GLU A 137 -7.44 -3.78 -13.07
C GLU A 137 -6.60 -2.52 -13.04
N ALA A 138 -6.31 -1.95 -14.21
CA ALA A 138 -5.61 -0.68 -14.28
C ALA A 138 -6.49 0.42 -14.91
N TYR A 139 -6.32 1.64 -14.39
CA TYR A 139 -7.08 2.83 -14.77
C TYR A 139 -6.19 4.06 -14.82
N LYS A 140 -6.43 4.94 -15.80
CA LYS A 140 -5.94 6.31 -15.75
C LYS A 140 -6.77 7.17 -14.77
N LEU A 141 -6.21 8.28 -14.32
CA LEU A 141 -6.91 9.21 -13.43
C LEU A 141 -8.14 9.89 -14.08
N ASP A 142 -8.22 9.89 -15.40
CA ASP A 142 -9.41 10.35 -16.14
C ASP A 142 -10.55 9.33 -16.21
N GLY A 143 -10.35 8.13 -15.63
CA GLY A 143 -11.30 7.02 -15.65
C GLY A 143 -11.14 6.07 -16.84
N SER A 144 -10.18 6.29 -17.71
CA SER A 144 -9.89 5.36 -18.82
C SER A 144 -9.45 4.02 -18.27
N PHE A 145 -10.20 2.97 -18.60
CA PHE A 145 -9.84 1.59 -18.26
C PHE A 145 -8.75 1.08 -19.20
N LEU A 146 -7.69 0.50 -18.65
CA LEU A 146 -6.55 -0.01 -19.43
C LEU A 146 -6.66 -1.52 -19.66
N TRP A 147 -6.71 -2.30 -18.60
CA TRP A 147 -6.74 -3.77 -18.70
C TRP A 147 -7.31 -4.43 -17.44
N ARG A 148 -7.58 -5.73 -17.56
CA ARG A 148 -7.98 -6.62 -16.47
C ARG A 148 -7.20 -7.92 -16.55
N VAL A 149 -6.65 -8.35 -15.40
CA VAL A 149 -6.06 -9.67 -15.19
C VAL A 149 -6.96 -10.44 -14.23
N ALA A 150 -7.33 -11.67 -14.58
CA ALA A 150 -8.03 -12.58 -13.71
C ALA A 150 -7.03 -13.58 -13.11
N LEU A 151 -6.77 -13.50 -11.79
CA LEU A 151 -5.71 -14.29 -11.15
C LEU A 151 -6.00 -15.81 -11.10
N GLY A 152 -7.22 -16.21 -11.41
CA GLY A 152 -7.59 -17.61 -11.57
C GLY A 152 -8.00 -18.31 -10.25
N PRO A 153 -8.41 -19.58 -10.36
CA PRO A 153 -9.01 -20.33 -9.24
C PRO A 153 -8.01 -20.67 -8.13
N ASN A 154 -6.72 -20.65 -8.43
CA ASN A 154 -5.67 -21.08 -7.51
C ASN A 154 -4.99 -19.95 -6.73
N VAL A 155 -5.43 -18.70 -6.96
CA VAL A 155 -4.96 -17.55 -6.18
C VAL A 155 -5.99 -17.25 -5.10
N PRO A 156 -5.64 -17.35 -3.82
CA PRO A 156 -6.56 -17.10 -2.72
C PRO A 156 -7.26 -15.76 -2.86
N VAL A 157 -8.54 -15.78 -2.58
CA VAL A 157 -9.37 -14.57 -2.53
C VAL A 157 -9.09 -13.82 -1.24
N GLY A 158 -9.44 -12.55 -1.22
CA GLY A 158 -9.38 -11.73 -0.02
C GLY A 158 -8.08 -10.95 0.12
N ASN A 159 -7.80 -10.59 1.35
CA ASN A 159 -6.69 -9.72 1.73
C ASN A 159 -5.29 -10.41 1.64
N LEU A 160 -5.25 -11.70 1.32
CA LEU A 160 -4.00 -12.47 1.26
C LEU A 160 -3.22 -12.27 -0.04
N THR A 161 -3.86 -11.76 -1.12
CA THR A 161 -3.19 -11.54 -2.40
C THR A 161 -2.58 -10.15 -2.44
N SER A 162 -1.26 -10.09 -2.31
CA SER A 162 -0.47 -8.86 -2.39
C SER A 162 0.13 -8.69 -3.78
N PHE A 163 0.34 -7.44 -4.21
CA PHE A 163 1.05 -7.08 -5.43
C PHE A 163 1.86 -5.81 -5.19
N ALA A 164 2.84 -5.54 -6.05
CA ALA A 164 3.63 -4.32 -6.03
C ALA A 164 3.64 -3.70 -7.43
N VAL A 165 3.59 -2.37 -7.48
CA VAL A 165 3.73 -1.55 -8.70
C VAL A 165 5.00 -0.73 -8.54
N TYR A 166 5.96 -0.93 -9.44
CA TYR A 166 7.25 -0.23 -9.37
C TYR A 166 7.99 -0.37 -10.70
N ASP A 167 8.86 0.57 -11.02
CA ASP A 167 9.80 0.48 -12.14
C ASP A 167 10.96 -0.45 -11.74
N PHE A 168 10.81 -1.77 -12.01
CA PHE A 168 11.76 -2.77 -11.58
C PHE A 168 13.00 -2.88 -12.46
N ASP A 169 12.93 -2.48 -13.72
CA ASP A 169 14.06 -2.56 -14.66
C ASP A 169 14.73 -1.21 -14.96
N GLY A 170 14.15 -0.11 -14.44
CA GLY A 170 14.73 1.23 -14.52
C GLY A 170 14.49 1.91 -15.86
N ASP A 171 13.46 1.52 -16.61
CA ASP A 171 13.14 2.10 -17.93
C ASP A 171 12.23 3.33 -17.85
N GLY A 172 11.77 3.69 -16.63
CA GLY A 172 10.89 4.81 -16.35
C GLY A 172 9.40 4.47 -16.44
N LYS A 173 9.04 3.18 -16.53
CA LYS A 173 7.66 2.68 -16.52
C LYS A 173 7.51 1.61 -15.45
N CYS A 174 6.40 1.64 -14.74
CA CYS A 174 6.18 0.66 -13.70
C CYS A 174 5.62 -0.65 -14.23
N GLU A 175 6.16 -1.76 -13.73
CA GLU A 175 5.61 -3.10 -13.85
C GLU A 175 4.77 -3.46 -12.63
N ILE A 176 4.06 -4.59 -12.73
CA ILE A 176 3.32 -5.19 -11.62
C ILE A 176 3.93 -6.55 -11.28
N ALA A 177 4.44 -6.68 -10.05
CA ALA A 177 4.85 -7.96 -9.50
C ALA A 177 3.71 -8.57 -8.69
N VAL A 178 3.29 -9.79 -9.05
CA VAL A 178 2.16 -10.46 -8.40
C VAL A 178 2.31 -11.97 -8.40
N ARG A 179 1.72 -12.64 -7.38
CA ARG A 179 1.59 -14.08 -7.38
C ARG A 179 0.52 -14.52 -8.37
N THR A 180 0.87 -15.47 -9.24
CA THR A 180 -0.01 -16.11 -10.22
C THR A 180 0.01 -17.62 -10.05
N ALA A 181 -0.85 -18.32 -10.77
CA ALA A 181 -0.93 -19.77 -10.77
C ALA A 181 -1.55 -20.24 -12.09
N GLU A 182 -1.63 -21.54 -12.29
CA GLU A 182 -2.40 -22.09 -13.40
C GLU A 182 -3.85 -21.60 -13.38
N GLY A 183 -4.40 -21.29 -14.55
CA GLY A 183 -5.70 -20.67 -14.72
C GLY A 183 -5.71 -19.13 -14.58
N THR A 184 -4.54 -18.47 -14.37
CA THR A 184 -4.44 -17.01 -14.49
C THR A 184 -4.59 -16.58 -15.95
N VAL A 185 -5.46 -15.57 -16.20
CA VAL A 185 -5.67 -14.96 -17.52
C VAL A 185 -5.18 -13.53 -17.48
N PHE A 186 -4.21 -13.21 -18.33
CA PHE A 186 -3.56 -11.90 -18.42
C PHE A 186 -4.37 -10.87 -19.22
N GLY A 187 -3.94 -9.61 -19.20
CA GLY A 187 -4.62 -8.50 -19.86
C GLY A 187 -4.71 -8.63 -21.39
N ASP A 188 -3.81 -9.36 -22.02
CA ASP A 188 -3.83 -9.69 -23.46
C ASP A 188 -4.65 -10.95 -23.79
N GLY A 189 -5.25 -11.59 -22.79
CA GLY A 189 -6.05 -12.81 -22.92
C GLY A 189 -5.22 -14.11 -22.95
N THR A 190 -3.90 -14.05 -22.78
CA THR A 190 -3.10 -15.27 -22.60
C THR A 190 -3.36 -15.89 -21.22
N GLU A 191 -3.20 -17.22 -21.13
CA GLU A 191 -3.55 -17.99 -19.94
C GLU A 191 -2.38 -18.89 -19.52
N ILE A 192 -2.13 -18.98 -18.22
CA ILE A 192 -1.27 -20.04 -17.66
C ILE A 192 -2.06 -21.34 -17.65
N LYS A 193 -1.73 -22.22 -18.57
CA LYS A 193 -2.33 -23.57 -18.69
C LYS A 193 -1.60 -24.54 -17.77
N ASP A 194 -1.97 -25.83 -17.86
CA ASP A 194 -1.27 -26.94 -17.22
C ASP A 194 0.24 -26.88 -17.53
N THR A 195 1.04 -26.57 -16.52
CA THR A 195 2.50 -26.35 -16.65
C THR A 195 3.32 -27.55 -16.19
N ASP A 196 2.75 -28.45 -15.36
CA ASP A 196 3.42 -29.63 -14.84
C ASP A 196 2.96 -30.92 -15.54
N GLY A 197 1.94 -30.85 -16.40
CA GLY A 197 1.46 -31.95 -17.21
C GLY A 197 0.60 -32.96 -16.45
N ASP A 198 0.03 -32.59 -15.30
CA ASP A 198 -0.81 -33.47 -14.49
C ASP A 198 -2.27 -33.53 -14.97
N GLY A 199 -2.65 -32.71 -15.95
CA GLY A 199 -3.98 -32.62 -16.55
C GLY A 199 -4.96 -31.79 -15.75
N LYS A 200 -4.52 -31.01 -14.79
CA LYS A 200 -5.32 -30.08 -13.99
C LYS A 200 -4.87 -28.64 -14.21
N VAL A 201 -5.78 -27.70 -13.94
CA VAL A 201 -5.55 -26.25 -13.87
C VAL A 201 -6.35 -25.62 -12.72
N ASP A 202 -7.01 -26.44 -11.90
CA ASP A 202 -7.82 -26.02 -10.75
C ASP A 202 -7.53 -26.96 -9.58
N TYR A 203 -6.89 -26.43 -8.56
CA TYR A 203 -6.44 -27.15 -7.38
C TYR A 203 -7.26 -26.82 -6.13
N ARG A 204 -8.42 -26.15 -6.30
CA ARG A 204 -9.34 -25.90 -5.19
C ARG A 204 -9.81 -27.21 -4.56
N VAL A 205 -9.95 -27.19 -3.24
CA VAL A 205 -10.40 -28.32 -2.46
C VAL A 205 -11.76 -28.02 -1.88
N GLU A 206 -12.73 -28.88 -2.12
CA GLU A 206 -14.09 -28.71 -1.59
C GLU A 206 -14.06 -28.55 -0.06
N GLY A 207 -14.74 -27.53 0.43
CA GLY A 207 -14.79 -27.19 1.85
C GLY A 207 -13.53 -26.52 2.41
N SER A 208 -12.57 -26.12 1.57
CA SER A 208 -11.41 -25.33 1.98
C SER A 208 -11.34 -24.00 1.24
N ALA A 209 -11.05 -22.92 1.96
CA ALA A 209 -10.74 -21.61 1.39
C ALA A 209 -9.31 -21.52 0.85
N HIS A 210 -8.50 -22.54 1.05
CA HIS A 210 -7.07 -22.53 0.73
C HIS A 210 -6.71 -23.64 -0.25
N ILE A 211 -5.73 -23.34 -1.11
CA ILE A 211 -5.15 -24.29 -2.05
C ILE A 211 -4.21 -25.22 -1.29
N HIS A 212 -4.28 -26.53 -1.59
CA HIS A 212 -3.45 -27.56 -0.95
C HIS A 212 -2.31 -28.05 -1.85
N GLY A 213 -2.15 -27.50 -3.03
CA GLY A 213 -1.11 -27.89 -4.01
C GLY A 213 -1.27 -27.14 -5.32
N GLY A 214 -0.54 -27.59 -6.33
CA GLY A 214 -0.50 -26.99 -7.66
C GLY A 214 0.66 -26.00 -7.85
N PRO A 215 1.03 -25.71 -9.12
CA PRO A 215 2.05 -24.73 -9.45
C PRO A 215 1.63 -23.30 -9.10
N GLU A 216 2.54 -22.57 -8.43
CA GLU A 216 2.40 -21.16 -8.08
C GLU A 216 3.62 -20.40 -8.61
N PHE A 217 3.41 -19.18 -9.08
CA PHE A 217 4.44 -18.39 -9.73
C PHE A 217 4.53 -16.96 -9.18
N LEU A 218 5.71 -16.36 -9.29
CA LEU A 218 5.89 -14.93 -9.32
C LEU A 218 5.87 -14.50 -10.78
N SER A 219 4.91 -13.67 -11.18
CA SER A 219 4.85 -13.04 -12.50
C SER A 219 5.14 -11.55 -12.40
N VAL A 220 5.83 -11.02 -13.41
CA VAL A 220 5.99 -9.59 -13.68
C VAL A 220 5.17 -9.26 -14.91
N LEU A 221 4.30 -8.26 -14.78
CA LEU A 221 3.37 -7.83 -15.83
C LEU A 221 3.75 -6.46 -16.35
N ASP A 222 3.57 -6.27 -17.64
CA ASP A 222 3.64 -4.97 -18.31
C ASP A 222 2.57 -4.01 -17.75
N GLY A 223 2.98 -2.83 -17.32
CA GLY A 223 2.11 -1.86 -16.65
C GLY A 223 0.93 -1.40 -17.50
N MET A 224 1.12 -1.21 -18.80
CA MET A 224 0.09 -0.65 -19.69
C MET A 224 -0.87 -1.68 -20.27
N THR A 225 -0.50 -2.93 -20.29
CA THR A 225 -1.28 -3.98 -20.97
C THR A 225 -1.71 -5.13 -20.06
N GLY A 226 -1.12 -5.26 -18.87
CA GLY A 226 -1.33 -6.41 -17.99
C GLY A 226 -0.85 -7.74 -18.59
N ARG A 227 -0.03 -7.70 -19.64
CA ARG A 227 0.59 -8.88 -20.27
C ARG A 227 1.75 -9.38 -19.42
N GLU A 228 1.92 -10.68 -19.32
CA GLU A 228 3.06 -11.25 -18.62
C GLU A 228 4.38 -10.98 -19.38
N LEU A 229 5.37 -10.44 -18.68
CA LEU A 229 6.72 -10.20 -19.20
C LEU A 229 7.67 -11.33 -18.83
N ALA A 230 7.58 -11.78 -17.57
CA ALA A 230 8.43 -12.85 -17.04
C ALA A 230 7.71 -13.61 -15.92
N ARG A 231 8.12 -14.85 -15.71
CA ARG A 231 7.59 -15.73 -14.66
C ARG A 231 8.68 -16.65 -14.12
N THR A 232 8.59 -16.93 -12.81
CA THR A 232 9.38 -17.96 -12.13
C THR A 232 8.53 -18.66 -11.08
N ASP A 233 8.98 -19.82 -10.59
CA ASP A 233 8.30 -20.52 -9.52
C ASP A 233 8.25 -19.65 -8.24
N TYR A 234 7.09 -19.68 -7.57
CA TYR A 234 6.92 -19.04 -6.27
C TYR A 234 7.56 -19.91 -5.16
N ILE A 235 7.70 -19.34 -3.96
CA ILE A 235 8.13 -20.09 -2.77
C ILE A 235 7.20 -21.29 -2.59
N ALA A 236 7.75 -22.51 -2.61
CA ALA A 236 6.98 -23.74 -2.58
C ALA A 236 6.02 -23.83 -1.39
N LEU A 237 4.79 -24.28 -1.63
CA LEU A 237 3.75 -24.43 -0.61
C LEU A 237 4.15 -25.39 0.50
N GLY A 238 4.76 -26.53 0.16
CA GLY A 238 5.16 -27.52 1.14
C GLY A 238 3.98 -28.11 1.93
N LYS A 239 4.23 -28.46 3.19
CA LYS A 239 3.20 -28.97 4.10
C LYS A 239 2.66 -27.86 4.98
N SER A 240 1.36 -27.87 5.25
CA SER A 240 0.70 -26.84 6.09
C SER A 240 1.29 -26.75 7.50
N GLU A 241 1.69 -27.89 8.07
CA GLU A 241 2.26 -27.96 9.42
C GLU A 241 3.58 -27.17 9.55
N ASP A 242 4.36 -27.08 8.46
CA ASP A 242 5.60 -26.30 8.45
C ASP A 242 5.32 -24.81 8.69
N TRP A 243 4.17 -24.31 8.25
CA TRP A 243 3.76 -22.90 8.37
C TRP A 243 3.01 -22.58 9.67
N GLY A 244 2.66 -23.62 10.46
CA GLY A 244 2.09 -23.48 11.79
C GLY A 244 0.59 -23.76 11.91
N ASP A 245 -0.03 -24.40 10.90
CA ASP A 245 -1.39 -24.93 10.96
C ASP A 245 -1.50 -26.30 10.25
N ASN A 246 -2.71 -26.83 10.10
CA ASN A 246 -2.99 -28.08 9.41
C ASN A 246 -4.04 -27.95 8.30
N TYR A 247 -4.33 -26.71 7.86
CA TYR A 247 -5.39 -26.40 6.89
C TYR A 247 -4.99 -25.32 5.87
N TYR A 248 -3.70 -25.05 5.73
CA TYR A 248 -3.08 -24.18 4.72
C TYR A 248 -3.39 -22.68 4.83
N LYS A 249 -4.07 -22.20 5.86
CA LYS A 249 -4.31 -20.74 6.05
C LYS A 249 -3.00 -19.98 6.24
N ARG A 250 -2.13 -20.46 7.10
CA ARG A 250 -0.85 -19.80 7.42
C ARG A 250 0.16 -19.88 6.28
N SER A 251 0.08 -20.91 5.44
CA SER A 251 0.87 -21.00 4.21
C SER A 251 0.43 -19.99 3.13
N ALA A 252 -0.79 -19.50 3.22
CA ALA A 252 -1.33 -18.47 2.33
C ALA A 252 -0.98 -17.04 2.79
N SER A 253 -0.18 -16.87 3.86
CA SER A 253 0.31 -15.54 4.28
C SER A 253 1.44 -15.09 3.38
N TYR A 254 1.08 -14.37 2.33
CA TYR A 254 1.99 -13.80 1.33
C TYR A 254 2.28 -12.33 1.63
N ARG A 255 3.49 -11.88 1.25
CA ARG A 255 3.84 -10.45 1.21
C ARG A 255 4.66 -10.21 -0.05
N VAL A 256 4.44 -9.07 -0.67
CA VAL A 256 5.26 -8.56 -1.76
C VAL A 256 5.76 -7.19 -1.35
N GLY A 257 6.99 -6.88 -1.66
CA GLY A 257 7.60 -5.58 -1.39
C GLY A 257 8.65 -5.26 -2.44
N VAL A 258 9.27 -4.11 -2.26
CA VAL A 258 10.35 -3.60 -3.11
C VAL A 258 11.51 -3.21 -2.21
N GLY A 259 12.74 -3.49 -2.62
CA GLY A 259 13.93 -3.07 -1.89
C GLY A 259 15.15 -2.92 -2.80
N CYS A 260 15.99 -1.95 -2.49
CA CYS A 260 17.25 -1.71 -3.19
C CYS A 260 18.40 -2.48 -2.53
N PHE A 261 18.35 -3.82 -2.58
CA PHE A 261 19.34 -4.69 -1.92
C PHE A 261 20.75 -4.66 -2.53
N SER A 262 20.95 -3.90 -3.59
CA SER A 262 22.27 -3.59 -4.17
C SER A 262 22.68 -2.13 -3.99
N GLY A 263 21.86 -1.35 -3.31
CA GLY A 263 22.03 0.09 -3.16
C GLY A 263 21.62 0.93 -4.39
N THR A 264 21.34 0.33 -5.53
CA THR A 264 21.06 1.08 -6.77
C THR A 264 19.92 0.52 -7.63
N THR A 265 19.66 -0.77 -7.55
CA THR A 265 18.66 -1.44 -8.40
C THR A 265 17.55 -2.01 -7.53
N PRO A 266 16.28 -1.70 -7.83
CA PRO A 266 15.16 -2.29 -7.11
C PRO A 266 15.08 -3.78 -7.38
N SER A 267 14.68 -4.53 -6.36
CA SER A 267 14.39 -5.96 -6.44
C SER A 267 12.97 -6.21 -5.94
N ILE A 268 12.33 -7.22 -6.48
CA ILE A 268 11.04 -7.72 -6.01
C ILE A 268 11.30 -8.59 -4.80
N LEU A 269 10.69 -8.26 -3.67
CA LEU A 269 10.71 -9.08 -2.46
C LEU A 269 9.41 -9.88 -2.37
N ILE A 270 9.50 -11.20 -2.30
CA ILE A 270 8.36 -12.08 -2.02
C ILE A 270 8.56 -12.83 -0.72
N CYS A 271 7.48 -12.99 0.05
CA CYS A 271 7.50 -13.66 1.33
C CYS A 271 6.37 -14.69 1.43
N ARG A 272 6.62 -15.79 2.13
CA ARG A 272 5.60 -16.76 2.56
C ARG A 272 5.81 -17.13 4.03
N GLY A 273 4.71 -17.08 4.82
CA GLY A 273 4.69 -17.47 6.22
C GLY A 273 5.14 -16.39 7.19
N VAL A 274 4.49 -16.35 8.36
CA VAL A 274 4.75 -15.39 9.45
C VAL A 274 4.71 -16.03 10.84
N TYR A 275 3.92 -17.10 11.04
CA TYR A 275 3.66 -17.70 12.35
C TYR A 275 4.59 -18.85 12.71
N GLY A 276 5.11 -19.57 11.73
CA GLY A 276 6.00 -20.71 11.88
C GLY A 276 7.20 -20.53 10.96
N LYS A 277 7.32 -21.42 9.97
CA LYS A 277 8.28 -21.26 8.88
C LYS A 277 8.08 -19.90 8.20
N MET A 278 9.18 -19.26 7.85
CA MET A 278 9.24 -18.02 7.09
C MET A 278 10.24 -18.20 5.95
N VAL A 279 9.84 -17.79 4.75
CA VAL A 279 10.72 -17.77 3.58
C VAL A 279 10.57 -16.43 2.89
N LEU A 280 11.70 -15.79 2.63
CA LEU A 280 11.78 -14.53 1.87
C LEU A 280 12.74 -14.75 0.69
N GLU A 281 12.39 -14.22 -0.46
CA GLU A 281 13.25 -14.22 -1.64
C GLU A 281 13.28 -12.84 -2.29
N ALA A 282 14.46 -12.37 -2.64
CA ALA A 282 14.64 -11.19 -3.48
C ALA A 282 14.94 -11.62 -4.93
N TRP A 283 14.28 -10.95 -5.87
CA TRP A 283 14.39 -11.22 -7.30
C TRP A 283 14.68 -9.94 -8.07
N ASP A 284 15.70 -9.96 -8.90
CA ASP A 284 15.98 -8.88 -9.85
C ASP A 284 15.24 -9.14 -11.16
N PHE A 285 14.62 -8.07 -11.69
CA PHE A 285 13.99 -8.10 -13.00
C PHE A 285 14.80 -7.25 -13.97
N GLN A 286 15.36 -7.88 -15.00
CA GLN A 286 16.18 -7.21 -16.00
C GLN A 286 16.03 -7.90 -17.36
N GLY A 287 15.79 -7.12 -18.41
CA GLY A 287 15.70 -7.66 -19.77
C GLY A 287 14.61 -8.73 -19.93
N GLN A 288 13.51 -8.61 -19.21
CA GLN A 288 12.40 -9.57 -19.13
C GLN A 288 12.80 -10.94 -18.55
N GLU A 289 13.82 -10.97 -17.73
CA GLU A 289 14.24 -12.17 -16.99
C GLU A 289 14.19 -11.91 -15.47
N LEU A 290 13.76 -12.92 -14.72
CA LEU A 290 13.80 -12.93 -13.25
C LEU A 290 15.01 -13.72 -12.78
N LYS A 291 15.86 -13.07 -11.97
CA LYS A 291 17.04 -13.69 -11.38
C LYS A 291 16.97 -13.58 -9.86
N LYS A 292 16.97 -14.75 -9.19
CA LYS A 292 17.00 -14.78 -7.74
C LYS A 292 18.31 -14.18 -7.22
N ARG A 293 18.20 -13.13 -6.40
CA ARG A 293 19.34 -12.49 -5.73
C ARG A 293 19.75 -13.27 -4.49
N TRP A 294 18.78 -13.54 -3.62
CA TRP A 294 18.99 -14.31 -2.40
C TRP A 294 17.69 -15.00 -1.91
N ARG A 295 17.86 -15.92 -0.99
CA ARG A 295 16.77 -16.58 -0.26
C ARG A 295 17.13 -16.69 1.21
N PHE A 296 16.21 -16.28 2.08
CA PHE A 296 16.20 -16.54 3.51
C PHE A 296 15.15 -17.58 3.81
N ASP A 297 15.49 -18.62 4.60
CA ASP A 297 14.56 -19.72 4.90
C ASP A 297 14.82 -20.23 6.32
N THR A 298 13.83 -20.13 7.20
CA THR A 298 13.97 -20.58 8.59
C THR A 298 14.05 -22.11 8.74
N SER A 299 13.93 -22.88 7.66
CA SER A 299 14.12 -24.34 7.64
C SER A 299 15.47 -24.79 7.05
N ASP A 300 16.38 -23.86 6.78
CA ASP A 300 17.69 -24.14 6.14
C ASP A 300 18.76 -24.74 7.09
N GLY A 301 18.44 -24.85 8.37
CA GLY A 301 19.36 -25.33 9.41
C GLY A 301 20.27 -24.23 10.01
N VAL A 302 20.19 -23.01 9.52
CA VAL A 302 20.96 -21.84 10.00
C VAL A 302 20.05 -20.83 10.70
N HIS A 303 18.90 -20.52 10.10
CA HIS A 303 18.00 -19.44 10.53
C HIS A 303 16.78 -19.94 11.34
N GLY A 304 16.84 -21.14 11.91
CA GLY A 304 15.70 -21.74 12.61
C GLY A 304 15.16 -20.94 13.81
N ASP A 305 15.99 -20.14 14.44
CA ASP A 305 15.59 -19.28 15.57
C ASP A 305 14.81 -18.03 15.14
N TYR A 306 14.72 -17.74 13.84
CA TYR A 306 13.88 -16.70 13.27
C TYR A 306 12.44 -17.16 13.03
N ALA A 307 12.14 -18.46 13.10
CA ALA A 307 10.79 -18.97 12.88
C ALA A 307 9.78 -18.30 13.82
N GLY A 308 8.63 -17.91 13.28
CA GLY A 308 7.55 -17.26 14.03
C GLY A 308 7.80 -15.81 14.43
N GLN A 309 8.81 -15.15 13.85
CA GLN A 309 9.08 -13.73 14.10
C GLN A 309 8.40 -12.79 13.09
N GLY A 310 7.73 -13.33 12.07
CA GLY A 310 7.09 -12.54 11.00
C GLY A 310 5.92 -11.71 11.49
N ASN A 311 5.56 -10.67 10.72
CA ASN A 311 4.45 -9.77 10.98
C ASN A 311 3.49 -9.75 9.79
N HIS A 312 2.26 -9.26 9.99
CA HIS A 312 1.32 -9.01 8.89
C HIS A 312 1.74 -7.86 7.97
N SER A 313 2.66 -7.01 8.40
CA SER A 313 3.35 -6.01 7.60
C SER A 313 4.86 -6.25 7.54
N LEU A 314 5.50 -5.67 6.54
CA LEU A 314 6.96 -5.57 6.44
C LEU A 314 7.35 -4.12 6.16
N SER A 315 8.59 -3.78 6.48
CA SER A 315 9.20 -2.53 6.06
C SER A 315 10.58 -2.81 5.47
N VAL A 316 10.95 -2.03 4.48
CA VAL A 316 12.25 -2.13 3.81
C VAL A 316 12.95 -0.77 3.93
N GLY A 317 14.24 -0.77 4.19
CA GLY A 317 15.05 0.43 4.26
C GLY A 317 16.45 0.15 4.77
N ASP A 318 17.39 1.05 4.49
CA ASP A 318 18.79 1.01 4.96
C ASP A 318 18.82 1.26 6.48
N VAL A 319 18.85 0.19 7.28
CA VAL A 319 18.81 0.29 8.75
C VAL A 319 20.19 0.40 9.37
N ASP A 320 21.25 0.10 8.63
CA ASP A 320 22.60 0.08 9.17
C ASP A 320 23.57 1.07 8.50
N ASP A 321 23.06 1.93 7.61
CA ASP A 321 23.77 2.99 6.88
C ASP A 321 24.87 2.43 5.94
N ASP A 322 24.65 1.26 5.32
CA ASP A 322 25.60 0.68 4.37
C ASP A 322 25.28 0.99 2.90
N GLY A 323 24.12 1.62 2.66
CA GLY A 323 23.63 2.04 1.35
C GLY A 323 22.80 0.98 0.63
N CYS A 324 22.49 -0.15 1.27
CA CYS A 324 21.57 -1.17 0.79
C CYS A 324 20.40 -1.29 1.75
N ASP A 325 19.25 -1.78 1.25
CA ASP A 325 18.07 -1.94 2.08
C ASP A 325 18.07 -3.28 2.81
N GLU A 326 17.61 -3.30 4.06
CA GLU A 326 17.26 -4.45 4.86
C GLU A 326 15.75 -4.66 4.91
N VAL A 327 15.35 -5.88 5.27
CA VAL A 327 13.93 -6.25 5.45
C VAL A 327 13.63 -6.40 6.94
N VAL A 328 12.88 -5.44 7.50
CA VAL A 328 12.31 -5.59 8.84
C VAL A 328 11.01 -6.40 8.73
N TYR A 329 11.03 -7.62 9.24
CA TYR A 329 9.91 -8.57 9.13
C TYR A 329 9.37 -8.96 10.51
N GLY A 330 8.86 -7.99 11.25
CA GLY A 330 8.30 -8.16 12.58
C GLY A 330 9.34 -8.14 13.70
N GLY A 331 9.51 -9.29 14.37
CA GLY A 331 10.47 -9.47 15.46
C GLY A 331 11.92 -9.61 14.98
N CYS A 332 12.20 -9.57 13.68
CA CYS A 332 13.53 -9.79 13.13
C CYS A 332 13.83 -8.86 11.94
N CYS A 333 15.10 -8.81 11.56
CA CYS A 333 15.59 -8.13 10.37
C CYS A 333 16.46 -9.09 9.55
N ILE A 334 16.29 -9.01 8.24
CA ILE A 334 17.08 -9.74 7.24
C ILE A 334 17.91 -8.73 6.48
N ASP A 335 19.22 -8.94 6.47
CA ASP A 335 20.22 -8.14 5.79
C ASP A 335 20.05 -8.20 4.25
N HIS A 336 20.49 -7.15 3.55
CA HIS A 336 20.45 -7.00 2.09
C HIS A 336 21.00 -8.22 1.32
N ASN A 337 21.83 -9.03 1.95
CA ASN A 337 22.43 -10.26 1.40
C ASN A 337 21.64 -11.54 1.69
N GLY A 338 20.46 -11.45 2.30
CA GLY A 338 19.58 -12.57 2.61
C GLY A 338 19.98 -13.34 3.87
N LYS A 339 20.85 -12.81 4.73
CA LYS A 339 21.18 -13.39 6.04
C LYS A 339 20.39 -12.70 7.14
N GLY A 340 20.20 -13.39 8.27
CA GLY A 340 19.61 -12.75 9.44
C GLY A 340 20.55 -11.71 10.01
N LEU A 341 20.08 -10.44 10.14
CA LEU A 341 20.85 -9.35 10.76
C LEU A 341 20.68 -9.41 12.28
N TRP A 342 19.44 -9.44 12.76
CA TRP A 342 19.13 -9.59 14.18
C TRP A 342 17.76 -10.22 14.40
N ASN A 343 17.54 -10.74 15.61
CA ASN A 343 16.30 -11.35 16.05
C ASN A 343 16.00 -10.93 17.50
N SER A 344 14.92 -10.15 17.69
CA SER A 344 14.50 -9.68 19.01
C SER A 344 13.80 -10.76 19.83
N ARG A 345 13.34 -11.83 19.21
CA ARG A 345 12.58 -12.94 19.81
C ARG A 345 11.25 -12.51 20.42
N HIS A 346 10.70 -11.38 20.03
CA HIS A 346 9.39 -10.94 20.51
C HIS A 346 8.23 -11.76 19.90
N GLY A 347 8.47 -12.47 18.81
CA GLY A 347 7.48 -13.28 18.13
C GLY A 347 6.68 -12.50 17.09
N HIS A 348 5.57 -13.09 16.69
CA HIS A 348 4.63 -12.53 15.72
C HIS A 348 3.96 -11.25 16.22
N GLY A 349 3.56 -10.38 15.28
CA GLY A 349 2.80 -9.16 15.55
C GLY A 349 2.00 -8.68 14.35
N ASP A 350 1.11 -7.69 14.54
CA ASP A 350 0.16 -7.23 13.53
C ASP A 350 0.53 -5.93 12.87
N ALA A 351 1.20 -5.02 13.56
CA ALA A 351 1.57 -3.71 13.05
C ALA A 351 3.06 -3.42 13.26
N LEU A 352 3.65 -2.80 12.24
CA LEU A 352 5.07 -2.47 12.21
C LEU A 352 5.28 -1.18 11.42
N HIS A 353 6.13 -0.31 11.96
CA HIS A 353 6.52 0.94 11.36
C HIS A 353 8.03 1.10 11.47
N LEU A 354 8.67 1.48 10.37
CA LEU A 354 10.09 1.83 10.29
C LEU A 354 10.21 3.32 9.94
N GLY A 355 11.05 4.06 10.65
CA GLY A 355 11.26 5.47 10.36
C GLY A 355 12.13 6.18 11.38
N LYS A 356 12.33 7.47 11.16
CA LYS A 356 13.03 8.37 12.07
C LYS A 356 12.04 8.96 13.07
N PHE A 357 11.82 8.29 14.20
CA PHE A 357 10.79 8.69 15.19
C PHE A 357 11.35 9.55 16.31
N ASP A 358 12.56 9.26 16.76
CA ASP A 358 13.28 10.05 17.77
C ASP A 358 14.37 10.88 17.09
N PRO A 359 14.22 12.20 16.95
CA PRO A 359 15.19 13.05 16.28
C PRO A 359 16.53 13.13 17.03
N SER A 360 16.56 12.82 18.33
CA SER A 360 17.78 12.84 19.15
C SER A 360 18.69 11.62 18.94
N ARG A 361 18.15 10.52 18.37
CA ARG A 361 18.91 9.29 18.08
C ARG A 361 19.46 9.29 16.66
N LYS A 362 20.61 8.66 16.47
CA LYS A 362 21.13 8.35 15.13
C LYS A 362 20.36 7.14 14.56
N GLY A 363 20.23 7.06 13.22
CA GLY A 363 19.62 5.95 12.50
C GLY A 363 18.09 5.89 12.63
N LEU A 364 17.50 4.82 12.12
CA LEU A 364 16.06 4.56 12.12
C LEU A 364 15.63 3.80 13.38
N GLN A 365 14.34 3.86 13.69
CA GLN A 365 13.70 3.10 14.76
C GLN A 365 12.54 2.29 14.20
N ILE A 366 12.16 1.25 14.94
CA ILE A 366 11.01 0.39 14.64
C ILE A 366 10.02 0.51 15.78
N TRP A 367 8.79 0.90 15.46
CA TRP A 367 7.64 0.80 16.36
C TRP A 367 6.75 -0.36 15.93
N SER A 368 6.50 -1.30 16.83
CA SER A 368 5.66 -2.46 16.52
C SER A 368 4.91 -2.98 17.73
N CYS A 369 3.78 -3.65 17.49
CA CYS A 369 3.05 -4.41 18.49
C CYS A 369 3.15 -5.92 18.24
N PHE A 370 2.94 -6.71 19.31
CA PHE A 370 3.13 -8.15 19.31
C PHE A 370 1.89 -8.88 19.82
N GLU A 371 1.75 -10.13 19.35
CA GLU A 371 0.75 -11.09 19.77
C GLU A 371 1.40 -12.13 20.67
N ALA A 372 0.94 -12.24 21.91
CA ALA A 372 1.38 -13.28 22.87
C ALA A 372 2.92 -13.39 23.04
N CYS A 373 3.62 -12.24 23.07
CA CYS A 373 5.08 -12.20 23.24
C CYS A 373 5.53 -12.97 24.50
N PRO A 374 6.50 -13.89 24.39
CA PRO A 374 6.98 -14.68 25.51
C PRO A 374 7.60 -13.82 26.64
N PHE A 375 8.07 -12.62 26.31
CA PHE A 375 8.60 -11.64 27.28
C PHE A 375 7.56 -10.67 27.82
N LYS A 376 6.27 -10.87 27.47
CA LYS A 376 5.15 -10.01 27.87
C LYS A 376 5.30 -8.55 27.43
N VAL A 377 5.88 -8.35 26.26
CA VAL A 377 5.96 -7.06 25.57
C VAL A 377 4.76 -6.95 24.64
N GLY A 378 3.94 -5.92 24.81
CA GLY A 378 2.80 -5.66 23.92
C GLY A 378 3.17 -4.78 22.75
N ALA A 379 3.95 -3.72 22.99
CA ALA A 379 4.50 -2.86 21.94
C ALA A 379 5.90 -2.41 22.34
N ALA A 380 6.76 -2.16 21.35
CA ALA A 380 8.14 -1.73 21.60
C ALA A 380 8.65 -0.77 20.54
N LEU A 381 9.38 0.24 21.00
CA LEU A 381 10.30 1.03 20.18
C LEU A 381 11.67 0.38 20.23
N ARG A 382 12.22 0.05 19.06
CA ARG A 382 13.49 -0.63 18.91
C ARG A 382 14.44 0.18 18.01
N ASP A 383 15.72 0.05 18.26
CA ASP A 383 16.75 0.49 17.34
C ASP A 383 16.72 -0.39 16.08
N ALA A 384 16.64 0.21 14.88
CA ALA A 384 16.47 -0.56 13.66
C ALA A 384 17.74 -1.30 13.23
N ARG A 385 18.91 -0.79 13.56
CA ARG A 385 20.21 -1.40 13.26
C ARG A 385 20.48 -2.66 14.07
N THR A 386 20.08 -2.65 15.36
CA THR A 386 20.47 -3.70 16.32
C THR A 386 19.30 -4.58 16.78
N GLY A 387 18.06 -4.13 16.60
CA GLY A 387 16.87 -4.75 17.16
C GLY A 387 16.71 -4.56 18.68
N GLU A 388 17.61 -3.84 19.34
CA GLU A 388 17.55 -3.59 20.77
C GLU A 388 16.36 -2.72 21.16
N THR A 389 15.66 -3.11 22.23
CA THR A 389 14.53 -2.34 22.76
C THR A 389 15.01 -1.05 23.40
N ILE A 390 14.48 0.08 22.92
CA ILE A 390 14.71 1.41 23.50
C ILE A 390 13.77 1.62 24.69
N TRP A 391 12.49 1.35 24.48
CA TRP A 391 11.48 1.26 25.54
C TRP A 391 10.32 0.37 25.07
N ASP A 392 9.56 -0.17 25.99
CA ASP A 392 8.43 -1.05 25.70
C ASP A 392 7.23 -0.79 26.62
N PHE A 393 6.10 -1.33 26.20
CA PHE A 393 4.89 -1.40 27.00
C PHE A 393 4.57 -2.85 27.33
N PRO A 394 4.50 -3.21 28.63
CA PRO A 394 4.26 -4.59 29.03
C PRO A 394 2.80 -4.98 28.82
N TYR A 395 2.60 -6.07 28.08
CA TYR A 395 1.29 -6.70 27.86
C TYR A 395 1.45 -8.17 27.53
N SER A 396 0.53 -9.03 27.97
CA SER A 396 0.64 -10.48 27.82
C SER A 396 -0.34 -11.08 26.81
N GLY A 397 -1.18 -10.25 26.20
CA GLY A 397 -2.14 -10.67 25.19
C GLY A 397 -1.79 -10.16 23.81
N ASP A 398 -2.71 -10.29 22.89
CA ASP A 398 -2.66 -9.70 21.57
C ASP A 398 -2.92 -8.18 21.67
N MET A 399 -1.94 -7.37 21.24
CA MET A 399 -2.06 -5.92 21.20
C MET A 399 -2.85 -5.46 19.97
N GLY A 400 -2.91 -6.26 18.93
CA GLY A 400 -3.65 -6.05 17.69
C GLY A 400 -3.04 -4.96 16.82
N ARG A 401 -3.11 -3.70 17.21
CA ARG A 401 -2.62 -2.57 16.41
C ARG A 401 -1.92 -1.52 17.22
N CYS A 402 -0.95 -0.89 16.59
CA CYS A 402 -0.28 0.31 17.08
C CYS A 402 -0.04 1.29 15.93
N LEU A 403 0.20 2.54 16.26
CA LEU A 403 0.52 3.58 15.29
C LEU A 403 1.63 4.47 15.85
N VAL A 404 2.40 5.08 14.94
CA VAL A 404 3.38 6.11 15.23
C VAL A 404 3.24 7.23 14.21
N ALA A 405 3.18 8.47 14.68
CA ALA A 405 3.14 9.65 13.84
C ALA A 405 3.49 10.90 14.63
N ASP A 406 4.06 11.88 13.98
CA ASP A 406 4.21 13.23 14.52
C ASP A 406 2.85 13.96 14.46
N ILE A 407 2.15 13.99 15.58
CA ILE A 407 0.78 14.55 15.71
C ILE A 407 0.68 15.68 16.73
N ASP A 408 1.72 15.92 17.52
CA ASP A 408 1.72 16.93 18.57
C ASP A 408 2.89 17.91 18.38
N PRO A 409 2.61 19.15 17.93
CA PRO A 409 3.68 20.13 17.68
C PRO A 409 4.44 20.56 18.93
N ASP A 410 3.91 20.26 20.14
CA ASP A 410 4.54 20.59 21.42
C ASP A 410 5.47 19.46 21.93
N SER A 411 5.48 18.28 21.25
CA SER A 411 6.28 17.12 21.62
C SER A 411 7.36 16.86 20.56
N PRO A 412 8.64 16.81 20.90
CA PRO A 412 9.69 16.52 19.92
C PRO A 412 9.64 15.08 19.41
N GLY A 413 9.65 14.91 18.08
CA GLY A 413 9.62 13.62 17.41
C GLY A 413 8.20 13.08 17.28
N CYS A 414 8.08 11.78 17.04
CA CYS A 414 6.77 11.16 16.81
C CYS A 414 6.16 10.64 18.10
N GLU A 415 4.83 10.71 18.19
CA GLU A 415 4.04 10.05 19.20
C GLU A 415 3.75 8.60 18.81
N MET A 416 3.62 7.75 19.83
CA MET A 416 3.39 6.30 19.70
C MET A 416 2.23 5.88 20.58
N TRP A 417 1.30 5.10 20.02
CA TRP A 417 0.15 4.60 20.78
C TRP A 417 -0.38 3.29 20.18
N TRP A 418 -1.29 2.68 20.92
CA TRP A 418 -1.93 1.41 20.59
C TRP A 418 -3.40 1.44 20.99
N TYR A 419 -4.12 0.36 20.72
CA TYR A 419 -5.53 0.23 21.04
C TYR A 419 -5.83 0.57 22.52
N LYS A 420 -6.64 1.61 22.73
CA LYS A 420 -7.02 2.15 24.06
C LYS A 420 -5.86 2.69 24.92
N GLY A 421 -4.67 2.79 24.36
CA GLY A 421 -3.53 3.42 25.05
C GLY A 421 -3.52 4.94 24.91
N ASN A 422 -2.84 5.63 25.82
CA ASN A 422 -2.47 7.03 25.63
C ASN A 422 -1.40 7.16 24.55
N ALA A 423 -1.26 8.37 24.00
CA ALA A 423 -0.09 8.75 23.23
C ALA A 423 1.13 8.84 24.16
N HIS A 424 2.26 8.30 23.70
CA HIS A 424 3.55 8.38 24.35
C HIS A 424 4.52 9.13 23.43
N SER A 425 5.39 9.93 24.01
CA SER A 425 6.48 10.56 23.28
C SER A 425 7.47 9.51 22.73
N CYS A 426 8.35 9.89 21.81
CA CYS A 426 9.42 9.01 21.31
C CYS A 426 10.36 8.50 22.42
N THR A 427 10.36 9.11 23.62
CA THR A 427 11.13 8.67 24.79
C THR A 427 10.33 7.77 25.75
N GLY A 428 9.07 7.45 25.42
CA GLY A 428 8.19 6.59 26.22
C GLY A 428 7.42 7.30 27.33
N ALA A 429 7.47 8.63 27.42
CA ALA A 429 6.70 9.37 28.41
C ALA A 429 5.22 9.41 28.02
N ASP A 430 4.33 9.04 28.95
CA ASP A 430 2.87 9.16 28.78
C ASP A 430 2.46 10.63 28.68
N LEU A 431 1.83 11.01 27.59
CA LEU A 431 1.39 12.39 27.30
C LEU A 431 0.00 12.71 27.89
N GLY A 432 -0.66 11.73 28.50
CA GLY A 432 -1.91 11.91 29.23
C GLY A 432 -3.15 12.13 28.36
N TYR A 433 -3.08 11.89 27.08
CA TYR A 433 -4.22 11.99 26.16
C TYR A 433 -4.30 10.79 25.20
N GLY A 434 -5.48 10.53 24.66
CA GLY A 434 -5.71 9.51 23.63
C GLY A 434 -6.51 8.31 24.11
N ALA A 435 -6.28 7.80 25.33
CA ALA A 435 -6.92 6.60 25.83
C ALA A 435 -8.46 6.69 25.78
N GLY A 436 -9.07 5.78 25.01
CA GLY A 436 -10.52 5.69 24.88
C GLY A 436 -11.18 6.81 24.07
N SER A 437 -10.42 7.74 23.49
CA SER A 437 -10.95 8.78 22.61
C SER A 437 -11.28 8.22 21.25
N SER A 438 -12.48 8.53 20.73
CA SER A 438 -12.90 8.15 19.37
C SER A 438 -12.17 8.91 18.26
N SER A 439 -11.49 10.00 18.60
CA SER A 439 -10.71 10.82 17.67
C SER A 439 -9.22 10.44 17.65
N MET A 440 -8.76 9.65 18.61
CA MET A 440 -7.40 9.13 18.64
C MET A 440 -7.36 7.76 17.99
N SER A 441 -7.59 7.72 16.67
CA SER A 441 -7.48 6.49 15.88
C SER A 441 -6.05 5.95 15.92
N TYR A 442 -5.93 4.63 15.88
CA TYR A 442 -4.65 3.91 15.77
C TYR A 442 -4.54 3.16 14.43
N ASN A 443 -5.32 3.58 13.44
CA ASN A 443 -5.42 2.92 12.14
C ASN A 443 -4.39 3.46 11.14
N MET A 444 -4.48 4.76 10.80
CA MET A 444 -3.58 5.39 9.82
C MET A 444 -3.31 6.84 10.20
N ALA A 445 -2.18 7.36 9.74
CA ALA A 445 -1.84 8.78 9.82
C ALA A 445 -1.51 9.31 8.42
N VAL A 446 -1.97 10.53 8.12
CA VAL A 446 -1.93 11.13 6.79
C VAL A 446 -1.51 12.60 6.87
N TRP A 447 -0.77 13.08 5.90
CA TRP A 447 -0.57 14.50 5.66
C TRP A 447 -1.65 15.02 4.70
N PHE A 448 -2.72 15.57 5.22
CA PHE A 448 -3.84 16.07 4.41
C PHE A 448 -4.05 17.57 4.51
N SER A 449 -3.55 18.22 5.54
CA SER A 449 -3.65 19.68 5.70
C SER A 449 -2.34 20.39 5.32
N ASN A 450 -2.26 21.69 5.58
CA ASN A 450 -1.01 22.44 5.48
C ASN A 450 -0.12 22.38 6.74
N SER A 451 -0.47 21.53 7.70
CA SER A 451 0.34 21.28 8.90
C SER A 451 1.42 20.26 8.62
N LEU A 452 2.62 20.47 9.13
CA LEU A 452 3.70 19.48 9.09
C LEU A 452 3.43 18.28 10.03
N ASN A 453 2.55 18.44 11.03
CA ASN A 453 2.07 17.33 11.83
C ASN A 453 1.03 16.52 11.05
N ARG A 454 1.07 15.20 11.18
CA ARG A 454 0.10 14.30 10.55
C ARG A 454 -1.28 14.39 11.19
N GLN A 455 -2.29 14.12 10.42
CA GLN A 455 -3.66 13.91 10.86
C GLN A 455 -3.98 12.42 10.91
N LEU A 456 -5.03 12.05 11.62
CA LEU A 456 -5.46 10.67 11.80
C LEU A 456 -6.58 10.33 10.84
N LEU A 457 -6.31 9.39 9.94
CA LEU A 457 -7.28 8.84 9.01
C LEU A 457 -7.87 7.55 9.60
N ASP A 458 -9.17 7.50 9.74
CA ASP A 458 -9.88 6.31 10.19
C ASP A 458 -11.24 6.22 9.52
N ARG A 459 -11.55 5.08 8.96
CA ARG A 459 -12.77 4.93 8.15
C ARG A 459 -12.77 5.95 7.02
N SER A 460 -13.81 6.77 6.95
CA SER A 460 -13.96 7.84 5.94
C SER A 460 -13.96 9.21 6.62
N LYS A 461 -12.99 9.47 7.51
CA LYS A 461 -12.80 10.75 8.21
C LYS A 461 -11.34 11.03 8.53
N ILE A 462 -11.00 12.30 8.57
CA ILE A 462 -9.69 12.80 8.97
C ILE A 462 -9.86 13.73 10.17
N ASP A 463 -9.17 13.41 11.28
CA ASP A 463 -9.17 14.18 12.50
C ASP A 463 -7.73 14.64 12.81
N ALA A 464 -7.55 15.89 13.25
CA ALA A 464 -6.31 16.28 13.91
C ALA A 464 -6.27 15.67 15.32
N SER A 465 -5.07 15.57 15.89
CA SER A 465 -4.93 15.18 17.29
C SER A 465 -5.79 16.08 18.20
N LYS A 466 -6.22 15.58 19.36
CA LYS A 466 -7.02 16.35 20.33
C LYS A 466 -8.40 16.79 19.80
N GLU A 467 -9.06 15.94 18.97
CA GLU A 467 -10.50 15.97 18.63
C GLU A 467 -10.98 17.04 17.62
N LYS A 468 -10.12 17.52 16.76
CA LYS A 468 -10.53 18.46 15.71
C LYS A 468 -10.77 17.75 14.38
N ARG A 469 -12.00 17.73 13.86
CA ARG A 469 -12.32 17.25 12.52
C ARG A 469 -11.68 18.14 11.46
N VAL A 470 -10.86 17.54 10.60
CA VAL A 470 -10.23 18.20 9.44
C VAL A 470 -11.09 17.98 8.20
N PHE A 471 -11.47 16.74 7.90
CA PHE A 471 -12.26 16.41 6.74
C PHE A 471 -13.22 15.24 6.97
N THR A 472 -14.37 15.25 6.28
CA THR A 472 -15.43 14.26 6.45
C THR A 472 -15.72 13.59 5.11
N ILE A 473 -14.97 12.53 4.79
CA ILE A 473 -15.00 11.83 3.51
C ILE A 473 -16.35 11.11 3.29
N TYR A 474 -16.95 10.53 4.36
CA TYR A 474 -18.23 9.79 4.26
C TYR A 474 -19.43 10.64 3.76
N ARG A 475 -19.30 11.97 3.70
CA ARG A 475 -20.33 12.82 3.08
C ARG A 475 -20.41 12.67 1.57
N TYR A 476 -19.45 12.02 0.99
CA TYR A 476 -19.33 11.83 -0.45
C TYR A 476 -19.60 10.37 -0.84
N GLU A 477 -20.57 9.72 -0.21
CA GLU A 477 -21.13 8.40 -0.57
C GLU A 477 -20.08 7.31 -0.80
N VAL A 478 -18.99 7.34 -0.09
CA VAL A 478 -17.91 6.36 -0.16
C VAL A 478 -17.91 5.42 1.05
N THR A 479 -17.30 4.27 0.87
CA THR A 479 -17.09 3.26 1.90
C THR A 479 -15.62 2.91 2.02
N THR A 480 -15.29 2.16 3.07
CA THR A 480 -13.96 1.63 3.33
C THR A 480 -13.89 0.17 2.93
N ILE A 481 -12.69 -0.35 2.78
CA ILE A 481 -12.41 -1.75 2.51
C ILE A 481 -11.99 -2.48 3.79
N ASN A 482 -11.84 -3.80 3.71
CA ASN A 482 -11.32 -4.67 4.77
C ASN A 482 -12.13 -4.62 6.09
N SER A 483 -13.46 -4.56 6.00
CA SER A 483 -14.41 -4.69 7.13
C SER A 483 -14.01 -3.87 8.36
N SER A 484 -13.78 -4.50 9.51
CA SER A 484 -13.40 -3.82 10.76
C SER A 484 -12.07 -3.06 10.69
N LYS A 485 -11.21 -3.36 9.71
CA LYS A 485 -9.95 -2.64 9.48
C LYS A 485 -10.19 -1.24 8.91
N SER A 486 -11.27 -1.07 8.13
CA SER A 486 -11.78 0.22 7.68
C SER A 486 -10.72 1.09 6.96
N ASN A 487 -9.99 0.47 6.02
CA ASN A 487 -8.96 1.14 5.24
C ASN A 487 -9.58 1.87 4.03
N PRO A 488 -8.93 2.92 3.48
CA PRO A 488 -9.15 3.34 2.10
C PRO A 488 -8.58 2.29 1.14
N CYS A 489 -8.90 2.37 -0.15
CA CYS A 489 -8.24 1.55 -1.16
C CYS A 489 -6.74 1.87 -1.26
N PHE A 490 -6.39 3.16 -1.10
CA PHE A 490 -5.01 3.64 -1.12
C PHE A 490 -4.91 5.04 -0.51
N TYR A 491 -3.73 5.42 -0.02
CA TYR A 491 -3.36 6.81 0.28
C TYR A 491 -1.86 7.01 0.14
N ALA A 492 -1.47 8.05 -0.54
CA ALA A 492 -0.09 8.51 -0.73
C ALA A 492 -0.08 9.89 -1.38
N ASP A 493 1.09 10.52 -1.46
CA ASP A 493 1.31 11.71 -2.27
C ASP A 493 1.32 11.34 -3.77
N ILE A 494 0.15 11.44 -4.42
CA ILE A 494 -0.04 11.09 -5.84
C ILE A 494 0.32 12.27 -6.73
N TRP A 495 0.12 13.50 -6.25
CA TRP A 495 0.36 14.73 -7.01
C TRP A 495 1.78 15.29 -6.87
N GLY A 496 2.61 14.75 -5.96
CA GLY A 496 3.96 15.23 -5.71
C GLY A 496 4.00 16.58 -4.99
N ASP A 497 2.99 16.87 -4.15
CA ASP A 497 2.91 18.11 -3.38
C ASP A 497 3.13 17.91 -1.88
N TRP A 498 3.63 16.73 -1.47
CA TRP A 498 3.89 16.17 -0.15
C TRP A 498 2.65 15.84 0.68
N ARG A 499 1.47 16.32 0.31
CA ARG A 499 0.23 15.91 0.98
C ARG A 499 -0.32 14.67 0.31
N GLU A 500 -0.95 13.84 1.12
CA GLU A 500 -1.36 12.51 0.68
C GLU A 500 -2.81 12.53 0.21
N GLU A 501 -3.06 12.12 -1.03
CA GLU A 501 -4.37 11.84 -1.58
C GLU A 501 -4.92 10.55 -1.01
N ILE A 502 -6.26 10.44 -0.99
CA ILE A 502 -6.96 9.29 -0.44
C ILE A 502 -7.91 8.74 -1.49
N ILE A 503 -7.76 7.47 -1.83
CA ILE A 503 -8.67 6.77 -2.75
C ILE A 503 -9.65 5.92 -1.93
N GLN A 504 -10.95 6.18 -2.09
CA GLN A 504 -12.02 5.35 -1.56
C GLN A 504 -13.01 4.99 -2.67
N VAL A 505 -13.65 3.83 -2.54
CA VAL A 505 -14.69 3.38 -3.46
C VAL A 505 -16.06 3.91 -3.02
N THR A 506 -16.95 4.16 -3.98
CA THR A 506 -18.35 4.47 -3.69
C THR A 506 -19.08 3.28 -3.08
N SER A 507 -20.12 3.56 -2.28
CA SER A 507 -20.91 2.51 -1.61
C SER A 507 -21.60 1.55 -2.58
N ASP A 508 -21.83 1.97 -3.81
CA ASP A 508 -22.40 1.16 -4.89
C ASP A 508 -21.35 0.46 -5.77
N GLN A 509 -20.06 0.60 -5.43
CA GLN A 509 -18.93 -0.02 -6.12
C GLN A 509 -18.77 0.37 -7.60
N THR A 510 -19.26 1.54 -8.00
CA THR A 510 -19.28 1.98 -9.41
C THR A 510 -18.12 2.90 -9.78
N GLU A 511 -17.49 3.56 -8.80
CA GLU A 511 -16.37 4.46 -9.03
C GLU A 511 -15.41 4.53 -7.83
N LEU A 512 -14.16 4.87 -8.09
CA LEU A 512 -13.25 5.35 -7.07
C LEU A 512 -13.34 6.86 -6.99
N ARG A 513 -13.20 7.41 -5.77
CA ARG A 513 -13.06 8.84 -5.52
C ARG A 513 -11.69 9.13 -4.94
N LEU A 514 -10.90 9.86 -5.69
CA LEU A 514 -9.59 10.33 -5.28
C LEU A 514 -9.75 11.71 -4.64
N PHE A 515 -9.64 11.76 -3.32
CA PHE A 515 -9.75 12.97 -2.52
C PHE A 515 -8.41 13.66 -2.41
N THR A 516 -8.40 14.96 -2.66
CA THR A 516 -7.23 15.83 -2.47
C THR A 516 -7.54 16.95 -1.51
N THR A 517 -6.51 17.57 -0.97
CA THR A 517 -6.63 18.73 -0.08
C THR A 517 -6.78 20.02 -0.87
N TRP A 518 -7.48 20.99 -0.28
CA TRP A 518 -7.57 22.36 -0.80
C TRP A 518 -6.73 23.36 0.00
N TYR A 519 -6.01 22.91 1.00
CA TYR A 519 -5.16 23.79 1.79
C TYR A 519 -3.91 24.17 0.99
N PRO A 520 -3.66 25.48 0.74
CA PRO A 520 -2.40 25.88 0.13
C PRO A 520 -1.25 25.70 1.12
N THR A 521 -0.06 25.44 0.61
CA THR A 521 1.15 25.36 1.41
C THR A 521 2.34 25.96 0.65
N ASP A 522 3.20 26.66 1.39
CA ASP A 522 4.51 27.12 0.92
C ASP A 522 5.64 26.18 1.41
N SER A 523 5.27 25.14 2.15
CA SER A 523 6.21 24.14 2.65
C SER A 523 6.41 23.04 1.61
N VAL A 524 7.63 22.54 1.52
CA VAL A 524 7.99 21.32 0.77
C VAL A 524 8.55 20.34 1.78
N SER A 525 7.95 19.17 1.89
CA SER A 525 8.54 18.07 2.64
C SER A 525 9.29 17.19 1.64
N TYR A 526 10.57 16.98 1.87
CA TYR A 526 11.32 15.96 1.15
C TYR A 526 11.22 14.67 1.95
N THR A 527 10.29 13.81 1.61
CA THR A 527 10.38 12.43 2.02
C THR A 527 11.47 11.78 1.15
N HIS A 528 12.62 11.55 1.74
CA HIS A 528 13.57 10.63 1.12
C HIS A 528 13.00 9.22 1.29
N LEU A 529 12.53 8.67 0.20
CA LEU A 529 12.29 7.24 0.05
C LEU A 529 13.63 6.56 -0.21
#